data_aad8d45fa9a2e387647d8c9c596b907a
#
_entry.id   aad8d45fa9a2e387647d8c9c596b907a
#
_cell.length_a   1.000
_cell.length_b   1.000
_cell.length_c   1.000
_cell.angle_alpha   90.00
_cell.angle_beta   90.00
_cell.angle_gamma   90.00
#
_symmetry.space_group_name_H-M   'P 1'
#
loop_
_entity.id
_entity.type
_entity.pdbx_description
1 polymer ?
#
loop_
_entity_poly.entity_id
_entity_poly.type
_entity_poly.pdbx_seq_one_letter_code
_entity_poly.pdbx_strand_id
1 'polypeptide(L)'
;MNLIASVYIKDNKVVKVKSGDFRTLKFYHESPIDLIKRFEDLGVKDIYFVDLGSAKMYEKNNFILLEMLSQFSSIKINYSGGLRTSEKVSSAFINGADKVTLGSMPVYDKNIFLNCLTTWGFKKIVMAVDIWKNSLRINGWKHQTKIDPLDHIDYFSNKGLKNIKVTDISKDGTLDGPPFSLYKKILKKYPQMNMITGGGIRNIKDIEKLKDIGIKNVIFGRAFYEENITLNELENYLKK
;
A
#
# COMPACT_ATOMS: atom_id res chain seq x y z
N MET A 1 -3.44 -15.78 -6.19
CA MET A 1 -2.72 -14.60 -5.69
C MET A 1 -3.70 -13.44 -5.60
N ASN A 2 -3.67 -12.64 -4.55
CA ASN A 2 -4.55 -11.49 -4.39
C ASN A 2 -3.95 -10.26 -5.09
N LEU A 3 -4.72 -9.66 -6.03
CA LEU A 3 -4.37 -8.40 -6.67
C LEU A 3 -5.08 -7.26 -5.96
N ILE A 4 -4.31 -6.26 -5.56
CA ILE A 4 -4.77 -5.09 -4.79
C ILE A 4 -4.61 -3.87 -5.70
N ALA A 5 -5.70 -3.18 -6.02
CA ALA A 5 -5.61 -1.96 -6.81
C ALA A 5 -5.15 -0.78 -5.95
N SER A 6 -4.15 -0.02 -6.40
CA SER A 6 -3.74 1.19 -5.67
C SER A 6 -4.52 2.41 -6.11
N VAL A 7 -5.14 3.09 -5.15
CA VAL A 7 -5.89 4.34 -5.35
C VAL A 7 -5.24 5.43 -4.50
N TYR A 8 -4.54 6.35 -5.14
CA TYR A 8 -3.89 7.48 -4.47
C TYR A 8 -4.78 8.72 -4.62
N ILE A 9 -5.03 9.39 -3.51
CA ILE A 9 -5.93 10.54 -3.45
C ILE A 9 -5.19 11.80 -3.00
N LYS A 10 -5.41 12.87 -3.71
CA LYS A 10 -5.09 14.24 -3.31
C LYS A 10 -6.21 15.17 -3.77
N ASP A 11 -6.65 16.08 -2.89
CA ASP A 11 -7.75 17.01 -3.17
C ASP A 11 -9.01 16.31 -3.72
N ASN A 12 -9.38 15.18 -3.11
CA ASN A 12 -10.51 14.31 -3.50
C ASN A 12 -10.43 13.76 -4.95
N LYS A 13 -9.27 13.84 -5.59
CA LYS A 13 -9.05 13.35 -6.95
C LYS A 13 -8.07 12.17 -6.96
N VAL A 14 -8.26 11.27 -7.92
CA VAL A 14 -7.33 10.18 -8.16
C VAL A 14 -6.04 10.74 -8.75
N VAL A 15 -4.91 10.35 -8.17
CA VAL A 15 -3.59 10.82 -8.59
C VAL A 15 -2.57 9.68 -8.65
N LYS A 16 -1.49 9.90 -9.38
CA LYS A 16 -0.28 9.07 -9.30
C LYS A 16 0.96 9.96 -9.24
N VAL A 17 2.00 9.43 -8.60
CA VAL A 17 3.32 10.05 -8.50
C VAL A 17 4.38 9.00 -8.81
N LYS A 18 5.55 9.42 -9.31
CA LYS A 18 6.71 8.56 -9.56
C LYS A 18 7.69 8.70 -8.40
N SER A 19 8.06 7.59 -7.76
CA SER A 19 9.03 7.54 -6.63
C SER A 19 8.77 8.60 -5.55
N GLY A 20 7.49 8.96 -5.34
CA GLY A 20 7.08 10.00 -4.39
C GLY A 20 7.47 11.42 -4.77
N ASP A 21 7.91 11.70 -5.98
CA ASP A 21 8.23 13.06 -6.45
C ASP A 21 6.96 13.78 -6.93
N PHE A 22 6.51 14.78 -6.16
CA PHE A 22 5.30 15.56 -6.45
C PHE A 22 5.38 16.39 -7.74
N ARG A 23 6.57 16.63 -8.28
CA ARG A 23 6.72 17.27 -9.60
C ARG A 23 6.20 16.38 -10.72
N THR A 24 6.08 15.08 -10.46
CA THR A 24 5.53 14.08 -11.38
C THR A 24 4.06 13.77 -11.12
N LEU A 25 3.37 14.58 -10.29
CA LEU A 25 1.97 14.37 -9.94
C LEU A 25 1.10 14.46 -11.20
N LYS A 26 0.36 13.38 -11.44
CA LYS A 26 -0.61 13.29 -12.53
C LYS A 26 -2.00 13.08 -11.94
N PHE A 27 -2.96 13.89 -12.33
CA PHE A 27 -4.37 13.73 -11.99
C PHE A 27 -5.08 12.88 -13.05
N TYR A 28 -6.02 12.07 -12.61
CA TYR A 28 -6.91 11.30 -13.49
C TYR A 28 -8.33 11.84 -13.38
N HIS A 29 -9.07 11.83 -14.49
CA HIS A 29 -10.40 12.44 -14.55
C HIS A 29 -11.49 11.62 -13.88
N GLU A 30 -11.27 10.32 -13.74
CA GLU A 30 -12.24 9.42 -13.13
C GLU A 30 -12.41 9.73 -11.63
N SER A 31 -13.65 9.75 -11.15
CA SER A 31 -13.91 9.95 -9.73
C SER A 31 -13.44 8.75 -8.91
N PRO A 32 -13.04 8.93 -7.64
CA PRO A 32 -12.67 7.81 -6.78
C PRO A 32 -13.78 6.73 -6.66
N ILE A 33 -15.05 7.14 -6.64
CA ILE A 33 -16.20 6.23 -6.51
C ILE A 33 -16.35 5.39 -7.79
N ASP A 34 -16.32 6.02 -8.96
CA ASP A 34 -16.46 5.31 -10.24
C ASP A 34 -15.30 4.36 -10.47
N LEU A 35 -14.07 4.79 -10.13
CA LEU A 35 -12.88 3.95 -10.20
C LEU A 35 -13.01 2.70 -9.33
N ILE A 36 -13.48 2.83 -8.09
CA ILE A 36 -13.63 1.70 -7.18
C ILE A 36 -14.73 0.76 -7.66
N LYS A 37 -15.86 1.27 -8.13
CA LYS A 37 -16.92 0.45 -8.75
C LYS A 37 -16.39 -0.32 -9.95
N ARG A 38 -15.62 0.33 -10.81
CA ARG A 38 -14.98 -0.33 -11.95
C ARG A 38 -14.04 -1.46 -11.51
N PHE A 39 -13.25 -1.27 -10.45
CA PHE A 39 -12.43 -2.35 -9.90
C PHE A 39 -13.27 -3.49 -9.31
N GLU A 40 -14.38 -3.17 -8.64
CA GLU A 40 -15.33 -4.17 -8.12
C GLU A 40 -15.94 -5.01 -9.24
N ASP A 41 -16.42 -4.37 -10.31
CA ASP A 41 -16.99 -5.03 -11.50
C ASP A 41 -15.97 -5.95 -12.19
N LEU A 42 -14.69 -5.60 -12.17
CA LEU A 42 -13.60 -6.45 -12.67
C LEU A 42 -13.26 -7.63 -11.73
N GLY A 43 -13.83 -7.69 -10.52
CA GLY A 43 -13.57 -8.73 -9.53
C GLY A 43 -12.39 -8.46 -8.59
N VAL A 44 -11.86 -7.24 -8.56
CA VAL A 44 -10.86 -6.82 -7.55
C VAL A 44 -11.53 -6.77 -6.18
N LYS A 45 -10.93 -7.42 -5.18
CA LYS A 45 -11.52 -7.54 -3.84
C LYS A 45 -10.91 -6.60 -2.80
N ASP A 46 -9.72 -6.08 -3.08
CA ASP A 46 -8.97 -5.24 -2.15
C ASP A 46 -8.40 -4.02 -2.86
N ILE A 47 -8.44 -2.87 -2.20
CA ILE A 47 -7.72 -1.66 -2.63
C ILE A 47 -6.71 -1.21 -1.58
N TYR A 48 -5.62 -0.66 -2.06
CA TYR A 48 -4.66 0.09 -1.26
C TYR A 48 -4.92 1.58 -1.46
N PHE A 49 -5.64 2.17 -0.52
CA PHE A 49 -6.02 3.58 -0.54
C PHE A 49 -4.92 4.42 0.11
N VAL A 50 -4.35 5.36 -0.61
CA VAL A 50 -3.31 6.27 -0.10
C VAL A 50 -3.81 7.69 -0.08
N ASP A 51 -4.03 8.22 1.12
CA ASP A 51 -4.26 9.64 1.34
C ASP A 51 -2.92 10.39 1.24
N LEU A 52 -2.61 10.84 0.03
CA LEU A 52 -1.31 11.40 -0.30
C LEU A 52 -1.12 12.80 0.32
N GLY A 53 -2.18 13.58 0.44
CA GLY A 53 -2.16 14.88 1.12
C GLY A 53 -1.77 14.73 2.58
N SER A 54 -2.45 13.89 3.32
CA SER A 54 -2.16 13.60 4.73
C SER A 54 -0.81 12.93 4.94
N ALA A 55 -0.41 12.05 4.02
CA ALA A 55 0.89 11.36 4.11
C ALA A 55 2.06 12.32 4.04
N LYS A 56 2.00 13.30 3.13
CA LYS A 56 3.15 14.11 2.72
C LYS A 56 3.05 15.56 3.11
N MET A 57 1.86 16.14 3.09
CA MET A 57 1.63 17.57 3.32
C MET A 57 1.06 17.89 4.70
N TYR A 58 0.83 16.86 5.53
CA TYR A 58 0.21 16.99 6.86
C TYR A 58 -1.21 17.59 6.82
N GLU A 59 -1.89 17.46 5.69
CA GLU A 59 -3.29 17.85 5.52
C GLU A 59 -4.20 17.01 6.42
N LYS A 60 -5.47 17.41 6.56
CA LYS A 60 -6.47 16.62 7.26
C LYS A 60 -6.69 15.29 6.52
N ASN A 61 -6.88 14.21 7.28
CA ASN A 61 -7.18 12.90 6.69
C ASN A 61 -8.52 12.92 5.95
N ASN A 62 -8.56 12.22 4.83
CA ASN A 62 -9.72 12.16 3.96
C ASN A 62 -10.71 11.06 4.39
N PHE A 63 -11.13 11.11 5.67
CA PHE A 63 -12.00 10.09 6.25
C PHE A 63 -13.42 10.12 5.69
N ILE A 64 -13.92 11.30 5.30
CA ILE A 64 -15.24 11.42 4.65
C ILE A 64 -15.25 10.62 3.33
N LEU A 65 -14.23 10.77 2.50
CA LEU A 65 -14.14 9.99 1.27
C LEU A 65 -13.97 8.49 1.57
N LEU A 66 -13.19 8.12 2.58
CA LEU A 66 -13.04 6.73 3.01
C LEU A 66 -14.40 6.12 3.39
N GLU A 67 -15.20 6.83 4.19
CA GLU A 67 -16.54 6.42 4.58
C GLU A 67 -17.45 6.24 3.37
N MET A 68 -17.50 7.24 2.49
CA MET A 68 -18.27 7.13 1.24
C MET A 68 -17.89 5.88 0.44
N LEU A 69 -16.60 5.64 0.22
CA LEU A 69 -16.13 4.49 -0.56
C LEU A 69 -16.50 3.16 0.10
N SER A 70 -16.44 3.07 1.43
CA SER A 70 -16.81 1.86 2.16
C SER A 70 -18.32 1.58 2.16
N GLN A 71 -19.15 2.61 1.97
CA GLN A 71 -20.61 2.48 1.86
C GLN A 71 -21.07 2.13 0.44
N PHE A 72 -20.35 2.61 -0.58
CA PHE A 72 -20.74 2.43 -1.99
C PHE A 72 -20.12 1.21 -2.68
N SER A 73 -19.24 0.48 -2.00
CA SER A 73 -18.58 -0.71 -2.55
C SER A 73 -18.35 -1.76 -1.48
N SER A 74 -18.33 -3.04 -1.86
CA SER A 74 -17.96 -4.17 -1.00
C SER A 74 -16.44 -4.45 -1.00
N ILE A 75 -15.65 -3.66 -1.74
CA ILE A 75 -14.19 -3.79 -1.80
C ILE A 75 -13.58 -3.48 -0.43
N LYS A 76 -12.65 -4.33 0.02
CA LYS A 76 -11.91 -4.12 1.26
C LYS A 76 -10.87 -3.02 1.10
N ILE A 77 -10.87 -2.07 2.04
CA ILE A 77 -10.02 -0.89 1.98
C ILE A 77 -8.87 -1.02 2.97
N ASN A 78 -7.63 -1.06 2.46
CA ASN A 78 -6.42 -0.87 3.26
C ASN A 78 -6.00 0.61 3.17
N TYR A 79 -6.34 1.38 4.20
CA TYR A 79 -6.06 2.82 4.23
C TYR A 79 -4.62 3.11 4.67
N SER A 80 -3.98 4.05 4.00
CA SER A 80 -2.63 4.55 4.31
C SER A 80 -2.57 6.05 4.13
N GLY A 81 -1.74 6.70 4.95
CA GLY A 81 -1.49 8.14 4.86
C GLY A 81 -1.93 8.90 6.09
N GLY A 82 -1.00 9.66 6.69
CA GLY A 82 -1.26 10.57 7.78
C GLY A 82 -1.64 9.96 9.14
N LEU A 83 -1.67 8.64 9.29
CA LEU A 83 -2.00 7.94 10.53
C LEU A 83 -0.80 7.97 11.49
N ARG A 84 -0.69 9.04 12.29
CA ARG A 84 0.44 9.29 13.19
C ARG A 84 0.11 9.12 14.67
N THR A 85 -1.17 8.95 15.01
CA THR A 85 -1.66 8.75 16.39
C THR A 85 -2.68 7.63 16.44
N SER A 86 -2.91 7.06 17.63
CA SER A 86 -3.91 6.02 17.86
C SER A 86 -5.33 6.46 17.52
N GLU A 87 -5.67 7.73 17.77
CA GLU A 87 -6.98 8.32 17.46
C GLU A 87 -7.23 8.33 15.96
N LYS A 88 -6.20 8.68 15.14
CA LYS A 88 -6.31 8.65 13.68
C LYS A 88 -6.44 7.23 13.13
N VAL A 89 -5.78 6.26 13.77
CA VAL A 89 -5.96 4.84 13.43
C VAL A 89 -7.39 4.40 13.75
N SER A 90 -7.91 4.75 14.91
CA SER A 90 -9.30 4.48 15.31
C SER A 90 -10.28 5.13 14.34
N SER A 91 -10.05 6.40 13.99
CA SER A 91 -10.89 7.11 13.01
C SER A 91 -10.90 6.43 11.64
N ALA A 92 -9.76 5.92 11.16
CA ALA A 92 -9.73 5.19 9.90
C ALA A 92 -10.62 3.93 9.93
N PHE A 93 -10.59 3.18 11.03
CA PHE A 93 -11.47 2.00 11.18
C PHE A 93 -12.95 2.36 11.33
N ILE A 94 -13.28 3.42 12.10
CA ILE A 94 -14.66 3.91 12.26
C ILE A 94 -15.24 4.33 10.90
N ASN A 95 -14.42 4.92 10.03
CA ASN A 95 -14.83 5.38 8.71
C ASN A 95 -14.67 4.30 7.61
N GLY A 96 -14.56 3.02 7.97
CA GLY A 96 -14.71 1.91 7.04
C GLY A 96 -13.42 1.30 6.49
N ALA A 97 -12.24 1.59 7.07
CA ALA A 97 -11.04 0.85 6.70
C ALA A 97 -11.10 -0.60 7.21
N ASP A 98 -10.83 -1.59 6.36
CA ASP A 98 -10.66 -2.99 6.77
C ASP A 98 -9.29 -3.24 7.37
N LYS A 99 -8.28 -2.54 6.84
CA LYS A 99 -6.90 -2.55 7.30
C LYS A 99 -6.32 -1.15 7.27
N VAL A 100 -5.27 -0.93 8.06
CA VAL A 100 -4.46 0.29 7.96
C VAL A 100 -3.00 -0.06 7.75
N THR A 101 -2.32 0.74 6.90
CA THR A 101 -0.89 0.62 6.68
C THR A 101 -0.16 1.80 7.33
N LEU A 102 0.72 1.49 8.28
CA LEU A 102 1.44 2.45 9.12
C LEU A 102 2.93 2.44 8.75
N GLY A 103 3.46 3.59 8.28
CA GLY A 103 4.86 3.72 7.87
C GLY A 103 5.72 4.47 8.88
N SER A 104 5.32 5.68 9.24
CA SER A 104 6.14 6.53 10.13
C SER A 104 5.98 6.19 11.61
N MET A 105 4.78 5.77 12.04
CA MET A 105 4.47 5.49 13.43
C MET A 105 5.42 4.45 14.06
N PRO A 106 5.70 3.27 13.44
CA PRO A 106 6.59 2.28 14.05
C PRO A 106 8.04 2.75 14.20
N VAL A 107 8.41 3.83 13.49
CA VAL A 107 9.74 4.45 13.63
C VAL A 107 9.78 5.52 14.72
N TYR A 108 8.74 6.38 14.78
CA TYR A 108 8.70 7.47 15.76
C TYR A 108 8.30 7.00 17.16
N ASP A 109 7.33 6.11 17.26
CA ASP A 109 6.83 5.61 18.52
C ASP A 109 6.42 4.14 18.40
N LYS A 110 7.35 3.28 18.81
CA LYS A 110 7.16 1.83 18.80
C LYS A 110 6.03 1.39 19.75
N ASN A 111 5.84 2.10 20.87
CA ASN A 111 4.81 1.73 21.85
C ASN A 111 3.41 2.04 21.32
N ILE A 112 3.20 3.20 20.71
CA ILE A 112 1.92 3.53 20.05
C ILE A 112 1.61 2.50 18.95
N PHE A 113 2.61 2.13 18.13
CA PHE A 113 2.42 1.12 17.10
C PHE A 113 2.04 -0.25 17.69
N LEU A 114 2.73 -0.70 18.74
CA LEU A 114 2.43 -1.96 19.42
C LEU A 114 1.05 -1.94 20.09
N ASN A 115 0.66 -0.81 20.67
CA ASN A 115 -0.69 -0.62 21.20
C ASN A 115 -1.75 -0.73 20.09
N CYS A 116 -1.54 -0.13 18.94
CA CYS A 116 -2.42 -0.31 17.78
C CYS A 116 -2.49 -1.77 17.34
N LEU A 117 -1.35 -2.47 17.33
CA LEU A 117 -1.30 -3.90 16.98
C LEU A 117 -2.09 -4.76 17.95
N THR A 118 -2.02 -4.46 19.26
CA THR A 118 -2.76 -5.17 20.32
C THR A 118 -4.25 -4.85 20.25
N THR A 119 -4.62 -3.58 20.09
CA THR A 119 -6.02 -3.12 20.10
C THR A 119 -6.80 -3.63 18.88
N TRP A 120 -6.22 -3.53 17.70
CA TRP A 120 -6.92 -3.84 16.43
C TRP A 120 -6.58 -5.23 15.88
N GLY A 121 -5.53 -5.83 16.39
CA GLY A 121 -5.06 -7.16 16.03
C GLY A 121 -4.19 -7.20 14.77
N PHE A 122 -3.36 -8.23 14.70
CA PHE A 122 -2.37 -8.41 13.63
C PHE A 122 -2.96 -8.57 12.22
N LYS A 123 -4.25 -8.92 12.11
CA LYS A 123 -4.93 -9.06 10.80
C LYS A 123 -5.24 -7.71 10.16
N LYS A 124 -5.45 -6.67 10.98
CA LYS A 124 -5.88 -5.34 10.54
C LYS A 124 -4.74 -4.33 10.41
N ILE A 125 -3.63 -4.55 11.10
CA ILE A 125 -2.46 -3.65 11.06
C ILE A 125 -1.41 -4.18 10.09
N VAL A 126 -0.96 -3.31 9.19
CA VAL A 126 0.13 -3.56 8.24
C VAL A 126 1.25 -2.56 8.51
N MET A 127 2.48 -3.03 8.63
CA MET A 127 3.65 -2.16 8.72
C MET A 127 4.22 -1.89 7.34
N ALA A 128 4.35 -0.62 6.95
CA ALA A 128 5.06 -0.27 5.73
C ALA A 128 6.57 -0.33 5.94
N VAL A 129 7.24 -1.00 5.01
CA VAL A 129 8.70 -1.13 4.92
C VAL A 129 9.10 -0.49 3.59
N ASP A 130 9.16 0.83 3.59
CA ASP A 130 9.48 1.63 2.41
C ASP A 130 10.97 1.89 2.34
N ILE A 131 11.65 1.28 1.37
CA ILE A 131 13.11 1.15 1.29
C ILE A 131 13.67 2.10 0.23
N TRP A 132 14.71 2.83 0.60
CA TRP A 132 15.53 3.62 -0.29
C TRP A 132 16.99 3.48 0.08
N LYS A 133 17.85 3.03 -0.85
CA LYS A 133 19.30 2.86 -0.60
C LYS A 133 19.58 2.13 0.72
N ASN A 134 18.96 0.96 0.91
CA ASN A 134 19.11 0.07 2.06
C ASN A 134 18.68 0.63 3.43
N SER A 135 17.92 1.73 3.48
CA SER A 135 17.34 2.24 4.72
C SER A 135 15.87 2.60 4.57
N LEU A 136 15.16 2.73 5.68
CA LEU A 136 13.76 3.12 5.68
C LEU A 136 13.59 4.60 5.37
N ARG A 137 12.53 4.93 4.63
CA ARG A 137 12.00 6.29 4.51
C ARG A 137 10.64 6.43 5.15
N ILE A 138 10.42 7.58 5.76
CA ILE A 138 9.21 7.95 6.50
C ILE A 138 8.69 9.32 6.08
N ASN A 139 7.54 9.74 6.63
CA ASN A 139 6.89 11.03 6.34
C ASN A 139 6.59 11.22 4.84
N GLY A 140 5.89 10.25 4.25
CA GLY A 140 5.64 10.28 2.80
C GLY A 140 6.93 10.30 2.00
N TRP A 141 7.94 9.57 2.50
CA TRP A 141 9.28 9.40 1.90
C TRP A 141 10.17 10.66 1.89
N LYS A 142 9.82 11.68 2.69
CA LYS A 142 10.63 12.90 2.80
C LYS A 142 11.89 12.72 3.63
N HIS A 143 11.83 11.85 4.66
CA HIS A 143 12.95 11.64 5.58
C HIS A 143 13.53 10.24 5.45
N GLN A 144 14.83 10.17 5.20
CA GLN A 144 15.60 8.94 5.23
C GLN A 144 16.09 8.69 6.67
N THR A 145 15.91 7.48 7.14
CA THR A 145 16.42 7.04 8.44
C THR A 145 17.76 6.33 8.28
N LYS A 146 18.39 5.97 9.40
CA LYS A 146 19.55 5.04 9.45
C LYS A 146 19.13 3.61 9.80
N ILE A 147 17.82 3.31 9.82
CA ILE A 147 17.29 2.03 10.25
C ILE A 147 17.40 1.01 9.10
N ASP A 148 18.03 -0.13 9.38
CA ASP A 148 18.03 -1.26 8.48
C ASP A 148 16.61 -1.86 8.38
N PRO A 149 16.08 -2.08 7.18
CA PRO A 149 14.74 -2.63 7.00
C PRO A 149 14.54 -4.02 7.61
N LEU A 150 15.58 -4.87 7.61
CA LEU A 150 15.46 -6.23 8.14
C LEU A 150 15.45 -6.21 9.67
N ASP A 151 16.29 -5.39 10.31
CA ASP A 151 16.28 -5.22 11.77
C ASP A 151 14.91 -4.67 12.24
N HIS A 152 14.34 -3.77 11.46
CA HIS A 152 13.00 -3.24 11.74
C HIS A 152 11.91 -4.32 11.66
N ILE A 153 11.94 -5.17 10.65
CA ILE A 153 11.03 -6.31 10.51
C ILE A 153 11.26 -7.30 11.67
N ASP A 154 12.51 -7.64 11.99
CA ASP A 154 12.87 -8.56 13.07
C ASP A 154 12.26 -8.09 14.41
N TYR A 155 12.44 -6.81 14.75
CA TYR A 155 11.93 -6.25 15.99
C TYR A 155 10.42 -6.45 16.13
N PHE A 156 9.64 -6.08 15.10
CA PHE A 156 8.18 -6.13 15.18
C PHE A 156 7.60 -7.54 14.95
N SER A 157 8.27 -8.39 14.16
CA SER A 157 7.84 -9.78 13.99
C SER A 157 7.90 -10.56 15.31
N ASN A 158 8.94 -10.31 16.13
CA ASN A 158 9.09 -10.87 17.47
C ASN A 158 8.04 -10.32 18.48
N LYS A 159 7.35 -9.24 18.13
CA LYS A 159 6.25 -8.62 18.90
C LYS A 159 4.86 -8.95 18.35
N GLY A 160 4.76 -9.95 17.46
CA GLY A 160 3.48 -10.44 16.95
C GLY A 160 2.99 -9.81 15.63
N LEU A 161 3.76 -8.92 15.00
CA LEU A 161 3.43 -8.42 13.67
C LEU A 161 3.39 -9.57 12.66
N LYS A 162 2.37 -9.58 11.79
CA LYS A 162 2.19 -10.60 10.74
C LYS A 162 2.13 -10.02 9.33
N ASN A 163 1.75 -8.75 9.16
CA ASN A 163 1.57 -8.15 7.86
C ASN A 163 2.59 -7.03 7.62
N ILE A 164 3.31 -7.12 6.53
CA ILE A 164 4.21 -6.07 6.04
C ILE A 164 3.89 -5.68 4.60
N LYS A 165 3.99 -4.41 4.29
CA LYS A 165 3.98 -3.91 2.91
C LYS A 165 5.39 -3.46 2.56
N VAL A 166 6.03 -4.11 1.60
CA VAL A 166 7.40 -3.81 1.17
C VAL A 166 7.39 -3.04 -0.13
N THR A 167 8.08 -1.88 -0.15
CA THR A 167 8.24 -1.05 -1.35
C THR A 167 9.71 -0.69 -1.53
N ASP A 168 10.25 -0.94 -2.71
CA ASP A 168 11.44 -0.22 -3.17
C ASP A 168 10.98 1.09 -3.80
N ILE A 169 11.25 2.21 -3.13
CA ILE A 169 10.80 3.54 -3.55
C ILE A 169 11.36 3.90 -4.93
N SER A 170 12.56 3.41 -5.26
CA SER A 170 13.17 3.68 -6.57
C SER A 170 12.38 3.08 -7.73
N LYS A 171 11.55 2.07 -7.46
CA LYS A 171 10.73 1.36 -8.43
C LYS A 171 9.27 1.83 -8.44
N ASP A 172 8.82 2.52 -7.38
CA ASP A 172 7.41 2.90 -7.29
C ASP A 172 7.01 3.89 -8.39
N GLY A 173 5.97 3.54 -9.15
CA GLY A 173 5.45 4.34 -10.25
C GLY A 173 6.38 4.51 -11.46
N THR A 174 7.45 3.71 -11.61
CA THR A 174 8.43 3.84 -12.70
C THR A 174 8.09 3.04 -13.95
N LEU A 175 7.38 1.91 -13.81
CA LEU A 175 7.18 0.91 -14.87
C LEU A 175 8.52 0.26 -15.34
N ASP A 176 9.52 0.15 -14.44
CA ASP A 176 10.85 -0.41 -14.78
C ASP A 176 11.01 -1.88 -14.31
N GLY A 177 9.93 -2.48 -13.85
CA GLY A 177 9.90 -3.82 -13.28
C GLY A 177 10.05 -3.83 -11.76
N PRO A 178 9.39 -4.79 -11.07
CA PRO A 178 9.49 -4.96 -9.63
C PRO A 178 10.91 -5.38 -9.19
N PRO A 179 11.31 -5.08 -7.94
CA PRO A 179 12.59 -5.50 -7.37
C PRO A 179 12.52 -6.96 -6.90
N PHE A 180 12.45 -7.92 -7.83
CA PHE A 180 12.26 -9.35 -7.55
C PHE A 180 13.26 -9.92 -6.55
N SER A 181 14.53 -9.51 -6.66
CA SER A 181 15.61 -9.98 -5.76
C SER A 181 15.38 -9.54 -4.31
N LEU A 182 14.94 -8.30 -4.11
CA LEU A 182 14.60 -7.78 -2.79
C LEU A 182 13.44 -8.57 -2.17
N TYR A 183 12.37 -8.77 -2.93
CA TYR A 183 11.19 -9.51 -2.45
C TYR A 183 11.52 -10.97 -2.12
N LYS A 184 12.30 -11.63 -2.98
CA LYS A 184 12.76 -13.00 -2.74
C LYS A 184 13.64 -13.11 -1.49
N LYS A 185 14.54 -12.13 -1.26
CA LYS A 185 15.39 -12.07 -0.05
C LYS A 185 14.54 -11.96 1.21
N ILE A 186 13.54 -11.06 1.22
CA ILE A 186 12.67 -10.85 2.38
C ILE A 186 11.79 -12.08 2.63
N LEU A 187 11.16 -12.65 1.60
CA LEU A 187 10.36 -13.86 1.73
C LEU A 187 11.16 -15.04 2.31
N LYS A 188 12.40 -15.22 1.84
CA LYS A 188 13.28 -16.29 2.34
C LYS A 188 13.59 -16.11 3.83
N LYS A 189 13.80 -14.86 4.29
CA LYS A 189 14.10 -14.56 5.70
C LYS A 189 12.84 -14.63 6.59
N TYR A 190 11.67 -14.25 6.04
CA TYR A 190 10.41 -14.15 6.80
C TYR A 190 9.26 -14.92 6.13
N PRO A 191 9.35 -16.26 5.98
CA PRO A 191 8.34 -17.04 5.28
C PRO A 191 6.96 -17.02 5.96
N GLN A 192 6.92 -16.71 7.26
CA GLN A 192 5.71 -16.62 8.06
C GLN A 192 4.97 -15.28 7.91
N MET A 193 5.61 -14.27 7.31
CA MET A 193 5.00 -12.95 7.15
C MET A 193 4.07 -12.91 5.94
N ASN A 194 2.92 -12.30 6.12
CA ASN A 194 2.03 -11.94 5.03
C ASN A 194 2.58 -10.68 4.35
N MET A 195 3.35 -10.88 3.28
CA MET A 195 3.98 -9.79 2.56
C MET A 195 3.08 -9.28 1.45
N ILE A 196 2.84 -7.98 1.44
CA ILE A 196 2.22 -7.21 0.38
C ILE A 196 3.33 -6.48 -0.37
N THR A 197 3.37 -6.58 -1.70
CA THR A 197 4.39 -5.93 -2.52
C THR A 197 3.79 -5.02 -3.56
N GLY A 198 4.52 -4.02 -4.02
CA GLY A 198 4.10 -3.13 -5.10
C GLY A 198 5.25 -2.26 -5.59
N GLY A 199 4.99 -1.54 -6.68
CA GLY A 199 5.97 -0.69 -7.34
C GLY A 199 6.68 -1.35 -8.52
N GLY A 200 6.85 -0.60 -9.60
CA GLY A 200 7.56 -1.02 -10.79
C GLY A 200 6.82 -1.93 -11.77
N ILE A 201 5.68 -2.49 -11.43
CA ILE A 201 4.93 -3.42 -12.29
C ILE A 201 4.66 -2.78 -13.65
N ARG A 202 5.04 -3.49 -14.72
CA ARG A 202 4.89 -3.06 -16.11
C ARG A 202 3.64 -3.66 -16.77
N ASN A 203 3.39 -4.96 -16.52
CA ASN A 203 2.38 -5.75 -17.19
C ASN A 203 2.03 -7.01 -16.39
N ILE A 204 1.09 -7.82 -16.88
CA ILE A 204 0.66 -9.08 -16.25
C ILE A 204 1.82 -10.08 -16.06
N LYS A 205 2.81 -10.14 -16.97
CA LYS A 205 3.95 -11.05 -16.82
C LYS A 205 4.78 -10.76 -15.57
N ASP A 206 4.89 -9.50 -15.15
CA ASP A 206 5.56 -9.16 -13.89
C ASP A 206 4.76 -9.69 -12.68
N ILE A 207 3.44 -9.65 -12.75
CA ILE A 207 2.54 -10.19 -11.71
C ILE A 207 2.70 -11.73 -11.63
N GLU A 208 2.74 -12.41 -12.77
CA GLU A 208 2.99 -13.87 -12.83
C GLU A 208 4.34 -14.23 -12.21
N LYS A 209 5.41 -13.51 -12.57
CA LYS A 209 6.74 -13.71 -11.96
C LYS A 209 6.75 -13.48 -10.45
N LEU A 210 5.98 -12.51 -9.95
CA LEU A 210 5.83 -12.30 -8.51
C LEU A 210 5.13 -13.50 -7.85
N LYS A 211 4.11 -14.06 -8.49
CA LYS A 211 3.46 -15.31 -8.05
C LYS A 211 4.44 -16.48 -7.99
N ASP A 212 5.25 -16.66 -9.03
CA ASP A 212 6.21 -17.76 -9.14
C ASP A 212 7.29 -17.73 -8.03
N ILE A 213 7.68 -16.55 -7.58
CA ILE A 213 8.60 -16.41 -6.43
C ILE A 213 7.92 -16.51 -5.06
N GLY A 214 6.58 -16.77 -5.03
CA GLY A 214 5.82 -17.00 -3.80
C GLY A 214 5.11 -15.78 -3.21
N ILE A 215 5.04 -14.65 -3.92
CA ILE A 215 4.27 -13.48 -3.47
C ILE A 215 2.77 -13.80 -3.54
N LYS A 216 2.05 -13.53 -2.45
CA LYS A 216 0.61 -13.80 -2.35
C LYS A 216 -0.26 -12.54 -2.53
N ASN A 217 0.30 -11.36 -2.29
CA ASN A 217 -0.44 -10.09 -2.37
C ASN A 217 0.37 -9.06 -3.15
N VAL A 218 -0.20 -8.56 -4.23
CA VAL A 218 0.47 -7.64 -5.16
C VAL A 218 -0.38 -6.40 -5.34
N ILE A 219 0.21 -5.23 -5.06
CA ILE A 219 -0.38 -3.93 -5.36
C ILE A 219 0.01 -3.54 -6.78
N PHE A 220 -0.97 -3.34 -7.64
CA PHE A 220 -0.79 -2.76 -8.96
C PHE A 220 -1.39 -1.36 -9.04
N GLY A 221 -0.89 -0.54 -9.94
CA GLY A 221 -1.36 0.84 -10.05
C GLY A 221 -1.06 1.42 -11.40
N ARG A 222 0.05 2.15 -11.55
CA ARG A 222 0.36 2.92 -12.76
C ARG A 222 0.22 2.12 -14.06
N ALA A 223 0.61 0.84 -14.07
CA ALA A 223 0.45 -0.02 -15.24
C ALA A 223 -1.00 -0.16 -15.72
N PHE A 224 -1.97 -0.12 -14.80
CA PHE A 224 -3.39 -0.11 -15.15
C PHE A 224 -3.82 1.27 -15.65
N TYR A 225 -3.45 2.34 -14.97
CA TYR A 225 -3.82 3.71 -15.34
C TYR A 225 -3.21 4.18 -16.66
N GLU A 226 -2.09 3.60 -17.07
CA GLU A 226 -1.39 3.87 -18.34
C GLU A 226 -1.68 2.79 -19.40
N GLU A 227 -2.70 1.92 -19.13
CA GLU A 227 -3.17 0.85 -20.02
C GLU A 227 -2.12 -0.21 -20.41
N ASN A 228 -0.99 -0.28 -19.68
CA ASN A 228 0.00 -1.35 -19.82
C ASN A 228 -0.52 -2.69 -19.28
N ILE A 229 -1.57 -2.67 -18.47
CA ILE A 229 -2.43 -3.78 -18.11
C ILE A 229 -3.84 -3.38 -18.53
N THR A 230 -4.35 -4.03 -19.56
CA THR A 230 -5.69 -3.76 -20.09
C THR A 230 -6.78 -4.33 -19.18
N LEU A 231 -8.00 -3.83 -19.32
CA LEU A 231 -9.18 -4.36 -18.62
C LEU A 231 -9.34 -5.86 -18.84
N ASN A 232 -9.24 -6.31 -20.10
CA ASN A 232 -9.38 -7.73 -20.48
C ASN A 232 -8.27 -8.60 -19.85
N GLU A 233 -7.03 -8.13 -19.81
CA GLU A 233 -5.93 -8.87 -19.18
C GLU A 233 -6.15 -9.01 -17.68
N LEU A 234 -6.58 -7.94 -17.02
CA LEU A 234 -6.86 -7.96 -15.59
C LEU A 234 -8.03 -8.88 -15.26
N GLU A 235 -9.15 -8.76 -16.00
CA GLU A 235 -10.33 -9.60 -15.83
C GLU A 235 -10.02 -11.08 -16.04
N ASN A 236 -9.32 -11.42 -17.13
CA ASN A 236 -8.90 -12.80 -17.42
C ASN A 236 -7.96 -13.36 -16.36
N TYR A 237 -7.12 -12.51 -15.77
CA TYR A 237 -6.23 -12.93 -14.69
C TYR A 237 -6.99 -13.19 -13.38
N LEU A 238 -8.00 -12.38 -13.05
CA LEU A 238 -8.80 -12.50 -11.83
C LEU A 238 -9.78 -13.68 -11.86
N LYS A 239 -10.19 -14.14 -13.06
CA LYS A 239 -11.05 -15.32 -13.25
C LYS A 239 -10.32 -16.66 -13.13
N LYS A 240 -8.98 -16.66 -13.17
CA LYS A 240 -8.11 -17.85 -12.97
C LYS A 240 -7.87 -18.15 -11.49
#